data_b04c32dbe8e6d6ce6953704207b66941
#
_entry.id   b04c32dbe8e6d6ce6953704207b66941
#
_cell.length_a   1.000
_cell.length_b   1.000
_cell.length_c   1.000
_cell.angle_alpha   90.00
_cell.angle_beta   90.00
_cell.angle_gamma   90.00
#
_symmetry.space_group_name_H-M   'P 1'
#
loop_
_entity.id
_entity.type
_entity.pdbx_description
1 polymer ?
#
loop_
_entity_poly.entity_id
_entity_poly.type
_entity_poly.pdbx_seq_one_letter_code
_entity_poly.pdbx_strand_id
1 'polypeptide(L)'
;MSAKILSEAELSKGDLWVFGYGSLIWRPGFEFIERVPARLIGEHRALCVYSFVHRGTPEQPGLVLGLDRGGACRGVAFRIAEQHRAATVAYLRAREQVTSVYREVMRSVWLENAGRERVSALAYVVDRGHVQYAGRLSLADQLRHVQQGHGQSGANGEDVLATVKAIEAEGFRDAQLHQLALMLHDEPRLHR
;
A
#
# COMPACT_ATOMS: atom_id res chain seq x y z
N MET A 1 13.17 2.74 -16.72
CA MET A 1 13.58 3.91 -15.90
C MET A 1 13.77 3.41 -14.48
N SER A 2 14.88 3.78 -13.81
CA SER A 2 15.14 3.36 -12.43
C SER A 2 14.15 4.03 -11.48
N ALA A 3 13.63 3.29 -10.49
CA ALA A 3 12.77 3.87 -9.45
C ALA A 3 13.48 5.04 -8.77
N LYS A 4 12.75 6.12 -8.50
CA LYS A 4 13.31 7.24 -7.73
C LYS A 4 13.49 6.79 -6.28
N ILE A 5 14.73 6.67 -5.86
CA ILE A 5 15.15 6.41 -4.48
C ILE A 5 15.57 7.74 -3.87
N LEU A 6 15.09 8.01 -2.65
CA LEU A 6 15.49 9.19 -1.90
C LEU A 6 16.92 9.03 -1.35
N SER A 7 17.69 10.12 -1.40
CA SER A 7 18.99 10.18 -0.73
C SER A 7 18.80 10.29 0.80
N GLU A 8 19.84 9.98 1.56
CA GLU A 8 19.84 10.19 3.03
C GLU A 8 19.52 11.63 3.43
N ALA A 9 19.89 12.62 2.60
CA ALA A 9 19.58 14.02 2.84
C ALA A 9 18.11 14.39 2.62
N GLU A 10 17.40 13.63 1.78
CA GLU A 10 15.95 13.80 1.53
C GLU A 10 15.09 13.10 2.59
N LEU A 11 15.64 12.12 3.30
CA LEU A 11 15.01 11.52 4.47
C LEU A 11 15.17 12.48 5.66
N SER A 12 14.12 12.65 6.46
CA SER A 12 14.19 13.49 7.65
C SER A 12 15.30 13.05 8.62
N LYS A 13 15.95 14.00 9.31
CA LYS A 13 16.86 13.68 10.40
C LYS A 13 16.07 13.23 11.64
N GLY A 14 16.70 12.42 12.50
CA GLY A 14 16.06 11.87 13.70
C GLY A 14 15.13 10.70 13.36
N ASP A 15 14.04 10.56 14.11
CA ASP A 15 13.05 9.51 13.90
C ASP A 15 12.40 9.64 12.51
N LEU A 16 12.13 8.49 11.88
CA LEU A 16 11.48 8.43 10.58
C LEU A 16 10.00 8.05 10.74
N TRP A 17 9.10 8.81 10.11
CA TRP A 17 7.74 8.37 9.93
C TRP A 17 7.58 7.62 8.60
N VAL A 18 6.82 6.52 8.62
CA VAL A 18 6.46 5.72 7.44
C VAL A 18 4.94 5.65 7.34
N PHE A 19 4.38 5.94 6.17
CA PHE A 19 2.94 5.88 5.94
C PHE A 19 2.53 4.56 5.27
N GLY A 20 1.78 3.73 5.99
CA GLY A 20 1.19 2.49 5.50
C GLY A 20 -0.26 2.67 5.07
N TYR A 21 -0.60 2.22 3.87
CA TYR A 21 -1.95 2.33 3.30
C TYR A 21 -2.54 1.01 2.79
N GLY A 22 -1.74 -0.03 2.73
CA GLY A 22 -2.09 -1.38 2.28
C GLY A 22 -1.57 -2.42 3.26
N SER A 23 -0.85 -3.42 2.78
CA SER A 23 -0.35 -4.55 3.58
C SER A 23 0.57 -4.13 4.73
N LEU A 24 1.21 -2.96 4.68
CA LEU A 24 1.96 -2.42 5.82
C LEU A 24 1.10 -2.19 7.07
N ILE A 25 -0.22 -1.98 6.94
CA ILE A 25 -1.11 -1.77 8.09
C ILE A 25 -1.13 -3.01 8.99
N TRP A 26 -1.17 -4.20 8.41
CA TRP A 26 -1.27 -5.47 9.14
C TRP A 26 0.02 -6.30 9.13
N ARG A 27 0.96 -5.96 8.26
CA ARG A 27 2.25 -6.64 8.14
C ARG A 27 3.38 -5.62 7.91
N PRO A 28 3.69 -4.76 8.89
CA PRO A 28 4.76 -3.77 8.76
C PRO A 28 6.12 -4.43 8.50
N GLY A 29 6.51 -5.43 9.29
CA GLY A 29 7.77 -6.17 9.13
C GLY A 29 9.01 -5.41 9.59
N PHE A 30 8.84 -4.31 10.31
CA PHE A 30 9.89 -3.51 10.93
C PHE A 30 9.49 -3.08 12.35
N GLU A 31 10.47 -2.71 13.16
CA GLU A 31 10.23 -2.17 14.50
C GLU A 31 9.79 -0.71 14.44
N PHE A 32 8.84 -0.35 15.30
CA PHE A 32 8.35 1.02 15.45
C PHE A 32 8.12 1.35 16.93
N ILE A 33 8.30 2.61 17.30
CA ILE A 33 8.08 3.12 18.66
C ILE A 33 6.68 3.73 18.84
N GLU A 34 6.01 4.07 17.74
CA GLU A 34 4.67 4.63 17.75
C GLU A 34 3.92 4.22 16.48
N ARG A 35 2.61 4.03 16.60
CA ARG A 35 1.70 3.67 15.50
C ARG A 35 0.41 4.47 15.67
N VAL A 36 0.10 5.32 14.71
CA VAL A 36 -1.00 6.27 14.80
C VAL A 36 -1.83 6.25 13.51
N PRO A 37 -3.17 6.20 13.58
CA PRO A 37 -4.01 6.49 12.43
C PRO A 37 -3.65 7.84 11.82
N ALA A 38 -3.56 7.90 10.49
CA ALA A 38 -3.11 9.10 9.81
C ALA A 38 -3.83 9.30 8.47
N ARG A 39 -3.88 10.56 8.02
CA ARG A 39 -4.48 10.96 6.75
C ARG A 39 -3.46 11.67 5.86
N LEU A 40 -3.34 11.17 4.64
CA LEU A 40 -2.59 11.77 3.56
C LEU A 40 -3.56 12.44 2.58
N ILE A 41 -3.23 13.66 2.14
CA ILE A 41 -4.02 14.43 1.17
C ILE A 41 -3.19 14.57 -0.11
N GLY A 42 -3.83 14.42 -1.26
CA GLY A 42 -3.20 14.52 -2.58
C GLY A 42 -2.99 13.18 -3.28
N GLU A 43 -3.09 12.07 -2.55
CA GLU A 43 -3.12 10.71 -3.09
C GLU A 43 -4.25 9.90 -2.44
N HIS A 44 -4.78 8.91 -3.15
CA HIS A 44 -5.79 7.99 -2.67
C HIS A 44 -5.34 6.52 -2.85
N ARG A 45 -5.86 5.62 -2.04
CA ARG A 45 -5.68 4.17 -2.20
C ARG A 45 -6.45 3.69 -3.41
N ALA A 46 -5.81 2.93 -4.28
CA ALA A 46 -6.46 2.32 -5.44
C ALA A 46 -5.84 0.97 -5.77
N LEU A 47 -6.63 0.03 -6.26
CA LEU A 47 -6.14 -1.17 -6.94
C LEU A 47 -5.76 -0.77 -8.37
N CYS A 48 -4.52 -0.36 -8.56
CA CYS A 48 -4.05 0.25 -9.80
C CYS A 48 -2.68 -0.27 -10.27
N VAL A 49 -2.19 -1.36 -9.69
CA VAL A 49 -0.89 -1.93 -10.04
C VAL A 49 -1.04 -3.40 -10.38
N TYR A 50 -0.67 -3.79 -11.61
CA TYR A 50 -0.57 -5.20 -11.98
C TYR A 50 0.55 -5.89 -11.20
N SER A 51 0.24 -7.03 -10.59
CA SER A 51 1.22 -7.87 -9.92
C SER A 51 1.56 -9.07 -10.78
N PHE A 52 2.81 -9.15 -11.22
CA PHE A 52 3.34 -10.22 -12.06
C PHE A 52 4.17 -11.26 -11.29
N VAL A 53 4.37 -11.05 -9.98
CA VAL A 53 5.24 -11.89 -9.14
C VAL A 53 4.52 -12.34 -7.87
N HIS A 54 4.11 -11.38 -7.03
CA HIS A 54 3.60 -11.69 -5.69
C HIS A 54 2.17 -12.20 -5.69
N ARG A 55 1.28 -11.59 -6.49
CA ARG A 55 -0.15 -11.90 -6.52
C ARG A 55 -0.68 -12.29 -7.90
N GLY A 56 0.23 -12.62 -8.82
CA GLY A 56 -0.09 -13.06 -10.16
C GLY A 56 1.17 -13.43 -10.94
N THR A 57 0.99 -13.74 -12.22
CA THR A 57 2.05 -13.97 -13.21
C THR A 57 1.90 -13.00 -14.38
N PRO A 58 2.86 -12.90 -15.30
CA PRO A 58 2.69 -12.11 -16.53
C PRO A 58 1.48 -12.51 -17.36
N GLU A 59 1.12 -13.80 -17.39
CA GLU A 59 0.00 -14.36 -18.16
C GLU A 59 -1.35 -14.15 -17.46
N GLN A 60 -1.32 -14.19 -16.12
CA GLN A 60 -2.50 -13.99 -15.26
C GLN A 60 -2.18 -12.97 -14.15
N PRO A 61 -2.10 -11.69 -14.49
CA PRO A 61 -1.72 -10.66 -13.53
C PRO A 61 -2.78 -10.50 -12.46
N GLY A 62 -2.31 -10.45 -11.21
CA GLY A 62 -3.11 -9.97 -10.10
C GLY A 62 -3.16 -8.44 -10.09
N LEU A 63 -3.86 -7.88 -9.11
CA LEU A 63 -3.99 -6.44 -8.93
C LEU A 63 -3.73 -6.06 -7.48
N VAL A 64 -2.79 -5.16 -7.25
CA VAL A 64 -2.40 -4.72 -5.92
C VAL A 64 -2.57 -3.22 -5.74
N LEU A 65 -2.55 -2.79 -4.48
CA LEU A 65 -2.78 -1.40 -4.11
C LEU A 65 -1.61 -0.50 -4.45
N GLY A 66 -1.93 0.71 -4.89
CA GLY A 66 -1.02 1.84 -4.98
C GLY A 66 -1.62 3.08 -4.34
N LEU A 67 -0.77 4.03 -3.95
CA LEU A 67 -1.18 5.41 -3.74
C LEU A 67 -1.16 6.12 -5.07
N ASP A 68 -2.34 6.41 -5.59
CA ASP A 68 -2.51 7.11 -6.86
C ASP A 68 -2.87 8.57 -6.63
N ARG A 69 -2.53 9.42 -7.59
CA ARG A 69 -2.67 10.88 -7.51
C ARG A 69 -4.12 11.31 -7.37
N GLY A 70 -4.33 12.26 -6.46
CA GLY A 70 -5.62 12.91 -6.19
C GLY A 70 -6.34 12.35 -4.96
N GLY A 71 -7.29 13.09 -4.44
CA GLY A 71 -8.10 12.70 -3.29
C GLY A 71 -7.36 12.68 -1.96
N ALA A 72 -7.68 11.70 -1.12
CA ALA A 72 -7.07 11.50 0.18
C ALA A 72 -7.06 10.01 0.56
N CYS A 73 -6.12 9.61 1.40
CA CYS A 73 -6.02 8.26 1.93
C CYS A 73 -5.94 8.29 3.45
N ARG A 74 -6.79 7.54 4.14
CA ARG A 74 -6.58 7.20 5.55
C ARG A 74 -5.76 5.91 5.64
N GLY A 75 -4.77 5.93 6.49
CA GLY A 75 -3.86 4.83 6.72
C GLY A 75 -3.26 4.91 8.11
N VAL A 76 -2.07 4.37 8.29
CA VAL A 76 -1.35 4.34 9.56
C VAL A 76 0.03 4.93 9.36
N ALA A 77 0.43 5.85 10.24
CA ALA A 77 1.79 6.34 10.34
C ALA A 77 2.54 5.58 11.44
N PHE A 78 3.72 5.08 11.10
CA PHE A 78 4.63 4.38 12.01
C PHE A 78 5.83 5.26 12.28
N ARG A 79 6.14 5.51 13.54
CA ARG A 79 7.36 6.21 13.96
C ARG A 79 8.48 5.22 14.23
N ILE A 80 9.56 5.37 13.54
CA ILE A 80 10.74 4.52 13.59
C ILE A 80 11.84 5.29 14.32
N ALA A 81 12.39 4.69 15.37
CA ALA A 81 13.52 5.30 16.08
C ALA A 81 14.71 5.48 15.12
N GLU A 82 15.46 6.58 15.28
CA GLU A 82 16.58 6.94 14.41
C GLU A 82 17.58 5.80 14.22
N GLN A 83 17.86 5.04 15.26
CA GLN A 83 18.77 3.90 15.23
C GLN A 83 18.30 2.75 14.31
N HIS A 84 17.00 2.60 14.08
CA HIS A 84 16.42 1.56 13.22
C HIS A 84 16.09 2.07 11.81
N ARG A 85 16.27 3.37 11.54
CA ARG A 85 15.89 4.02 10.28
C ARG A 85 16.53 3.38 9.07
N ALA A 86 17.86 3.22 9.07
CA ALA A 86 18.58 2.67 7.93
C ALA A 86 18.13 1.24 7.59
N ALA A 87 17.96 0.38 8.60
CA ALA A 87 17.49 -0.98 8.42
C ALA A 87 16.05 -1.02 7.89
N THR A 88 15.16 -0.14 8.41
CA THR A 88 13.77 -0.04 7.96
C THR A 88 13.68 0.42 6.51
N VAL A 89 14.45 1.45 6.12
CA VAL A 89 14.47 1.92 4.73
C VAL A 89 14.99 0.84 3.79
N ALA A 90 16.06 0.12 4.16
CA ALA A 90 16.59 -0.99 3.36
C ALA A 90 15.53 -2.11 3.19
N TYR A 91 14.84 -2.47 4.27
CA TYR A 91 13.73 -3.45 4.23
C TYR A 91 12.59 -3.01 3.31
N LEU A 92 12.14 -1.76 3.44
CA LEU A 92 11.06 -1.22 2.60
C LEU A 92 11.44 -1.18 1.13
N ARG A 93 12.67 -0.80 0.80
CA ARG A 93 13.21 -0.84 -0.56
C ARG A 93 13.19 -2.25 -1.13
N ALA A 94 13.67 -3.23 -0.37
CA ALA A 94 13.64 -4.63 -0.80
C ALA A 94 12.22 -5.15 -1.02
N ARG A 95 11.25 -4.68 -0.22
CA ARG A 95 9.86 -5.09 -0.30
C ARG A 95 9.06 -4.40 -1.40
N GLU A 96 9.15 -3.07 -1.50
CA GLU A 96 8.27 -2.26 -2.33
C GLU A 96 8.83 -2.02 -3.75
N GLN A 97 10.14 -2.20 -3.92
CA GLN A 97 10.80 -1.89 -5.19
C GLN A 97 11.21 -3.12 -6.01
N VAL A 98 10.65 -4.28 -5.72
CA VAL A 98 10.92 -5.52 -6.50
C VAL A 98 10.70 -5.31 -8.00
N THR A 99 9.73 -4.49 -8.39
CA THR A 99 9.37 -4.21 -9.78
C THR A 99 9.52 -2.74 -10.17
N SER A 100 10.03 -1.90 -9.27
CA SER A 100 10.26 -0.46 -9.47
C SER A 100 9.01 0.37 -9.85
N VAL A 101 7.81 -0.19 -9.67
CA VAL A 101 6.55 0.51 -9.94
C VAL A 101 6.22 1.58 -8.89
N TYR A 102 6.81 1.48 -7.71
CA TYR A 102 6.63 2.46 -6.65
C TYR A 102 7.82 3.40 -6.55
N ARG A 103 7.51 4.67 -6.35
CA ARG A 103 8.49 5.74 -6.12
C ARG A 103 8.49 6.11 -4.65
N GLU A 104 9.68 6.20 -4.05
CA GLU A 104 9.87 6.77 -2.71
C GLU A 104 9.61 8.27 -2.74
N VAL A 105 8.80 8.73 -1.80
CA VAL A 105 8.49 10.15 -1.64
C VAL A 105 8.30 10.49 -0.16
N MET A 106 8.69 11.69 0.25
CA MET A 106 8.25 12.25 1.52
C MET A 106 6.90 12.94 1.32
N ARG A 107 5.96 12.67 2.21
CA ARG A 107 4.62 13.26 2.20
C ARG A 107 4.24 13.80 3.56
N SER A 108 3.54 14.92 3.53
CA SER A 108 2.93 15.48 4.72
C SER A 108 1.68 14.69 5.06
N VAL A 109 1.64 14.08 6.24
CA VAL A 109 0.49 13.33 6.75
C VAL A 109 0.00 13.95 8.05
N TRP A 110 -1.32 13.90 8.26
CA TRP A 110 -1.96 14.35 9.48
C TRP A 110 -2.18 13.17 10.40
N LEU A 111 -1.58 13.19 11.59
CA LEU A 111 -1.84 12.18 12.61
C LEU A 111 -3.24 12.40 13.18
N GLU A 112 -4.02 11.33 13.24
CA GLU A 112 -5.39 11.37 13.80
C GLU A 112 -5.38 11.07 15.31
N ASN A 113 -4.42 11.64 16.02
CA ASN A 113 -4.32 11.66 17.48
C ASN A 113 -4.90 12.96 18.06
N ALA A 114 -4.89 13.09 19.39
CA ALA A 114 -5.45 14.26 20.09
C ALA A 114 -4.83 15.60 19.64
N GLY A 115 -3.54 15.60 19.24
CA GLY A 115 -2.82 16.80 18.79
C GLY A 115 -3.04 17.17 17.33
N ARG A 116 -3.58 16.28 16.51
CA ARG A 116 -3.71 16.46 15.04
C ARG A 116 -2.43 16.99 14.40
N GLU A 117 -1.31 16.46 14.83
CA GLU A 117 0.00 16.87 14.36
C GLU A 117 0.21 16.51 12.88
N ARG A 118 0.97 17.34 12.19
CA ARG A 118 1.39 17.10 10.81
C ARG A 118 2.86 16.70 10.78
N VAL A 119 3.15 15.52 10.26
CA VAL A 119 4.51 15.00 10.15
C VAL A 119 4.89 14.73 8.70
N SER A 120 6.19 14.72 8.41
CA SER A 120 6.72 14.28 7.12
C SER A 120 6.98 12.77 7.19
N ALA A 121 6.30 12.00 6.35
CA ALA A 121 6.40 10.54 6.33
C ALA A 121 6.89 10.02 4.98
N LEU A 122 7.71 8.99 5.02
CA LEU A 122 8.08 8.19 3.85
C LEU A 122 6.84 7.44 3.35
N ALA A 123 6.53 7.57 2.08
CA ALA A 123 5.45 6.88 1.41
C ALA A 123 5.89 6.34 0.04
N TYR A 124 5.22 5.29 -0.41
CA TYR A 124 5.44 4.68 -1.71
C TYR A 124 4.24 4.99 -2.61
N VAL A 125 4.46 5.83 -3.63
CA VAL A 125 3.43 6.23 -4.58
C VAL A 125 3.65 5.53 -5.92
N VAL A 126 2.56 5.22 -6.63
CA VAL A 126 2.66 4.54 -7.93
C VAL A 126 3.29 5.46 -8.99
N ASP A 127 4.18 4.89 -9.78
CA ASP A 127 4.67 5.56 -11.01
C ASP A 127 3.71 5.29 -12.16
N ARG A 128 2.94 6.31 -12.54
CA ARG A 128 1.97 6.22 -13.64
C ARG A 128 2.59 5.97 -15.02
N GLY A 129 3.89 6.17 -15.16
CA GLY A 129 4.64 5.85 -16.37
C GLY A 129 5.15 4.42 -16.44
N HIS A 130 4.99 3.64 -15.39
CA HIS A 130 5.46 2.28 -15.34
C HIS A 130 4.49 1.31 -16.03
N VAL A 131 5.02 0.26 -16.69
CA VAL A 131 4.23 -0.74 -17.45
C VAL A 131 3.22 -1.50 -16.58
N GLN A 132 3.45 -1.60 -15.27
CA GLN A 132 2.53 -2.23 -14.32
C GLN A 132 1.43 -1.28 -13.84
N TYR A 133 1.45 0.00 -14.20
CA TYR A 133 0.36 0.89 -13.83
C TYR A 133 -0.89 0.55 -14.64
N ALA A 134 -1.90 0.01 -13.96
CA ALA A 134 -3.17 -0.42 -14.58
C ALA A 134 -4.13 0.75 -14.82
N GLY A 135 -3.86 1.92 -14.23
CA GLY A 135 -4.78 3.05 -14.28
C GLY A 135 -6.08 2.79 -13.50
N ARG A 136 -7.13 3.48 -13.90
CA ARG A 136 -8.46 3.34 -13.29
C ARG A 136 -9.23 2.23 -13.98
N LEU A 137 -9.38 1.11 -13.31
CA LEU A 137 -10.17 -0.03 -13.77
C LEU A 137 -11.60 0.04 -13.25
N SER A 138 -12.54 -0.56 -14.01
CA SER A 138 -13.88 -0.82 -13.51
C SER A 138 -13.85 -1.81 -12.34
N LEU A 139 -14.87 -1.79 -11.49
CA LEU A 139 -14.96 -2.74 -10.39
C LEU A 139 -14.98 -4.21 -10.88
N ALA A 140 -15.64 -4.47 -12.02
CA ALA A 140 -15.67 -5.80 -12.65
C ALA A 140 -14.28 -6.25 -13.12
N ASP A 141 -13.48 -5.35 -13.71
CA ASP A 141 -12.12 -5.68 -14.12
C ASP A 141 -11.20 -5.89 -12.89
N GLN A 142 -11.36 -5.08 -11.85
CA GLN A 142 -10.64 -5.29 -10.59
C GLN A 142 -10.95 -6.66 -10.00
N LEU A 143 -12.24 -7.03 -9.93
CA LEU A 143 -12.67 -8.34 -9.42
C LEU A 143 -12.04 -9.47 -10.23
N ARG A 144 -12.10 -9.41 -11.54
CA ARG A 144 -11.51 -10.43 -12.43
C ARG A 144 -10.02 -10.62 -12.17
N HIS A 145 -9.25 -9.53 -12.09
CA HIS A 145 -7.81 -9.62 -11.82
C HIS A 145 -7.50 -10.16 -10.42
N VAL A 146 -8.27 -9.76 -9.42
CA VAL A 146 -8.10 -10.24 -8.04
C VAL A 146 -8.46 -11.71 -7.91
N GLN A 147 -9.49 -12.19 -8.60
CA GLN A 147 -9.90 -13.60 -8.58
C GLN A 147 -8.90 -14.52 -9.27
N GLN A 148 -8.41 -14.12 -10.45
CA GLN A 148 -7.45 -14.93 -11.20
C GLN A 148 -6.03 -14.88 -10.61
N GLY A 149 -5.70 -13.82 -9.86
CA GLY A 149 -4.36 -13.54 -9.42
C GLY A 149 -3.88 -14.52 -8.34
N HIS A 150 -2.84 -15.28 -8.67
CA HIS A 150 -2.13 -16.16 -7.74
C HIS A 150 -0.63 -16.10 -8.06
N GLY A 151 0.18 -15.74 -7.09
CA GLY A 151 1.61 -15.57 -7.27
C GLY A 151 2.42 -16.19 -6.13
N GLN A 152 3.69 -15.83 -6.03
CA GLN A 152 4.62 -16.36 -5.03
C GLN A 152 4.16 -16.11 -3.58
N SER A 153 3.37 -15.06 -3.34
CA SER A 153 2.86 -14.70 -2.00
C SER A 153 1.40 -15.16 -1.78
N GLY A 154 0.88 -16.05 -2.63
CA GLY A 154 -0.46 -16.62 -2.53
C GLY A 154 -1.53 -15.89 -3.34
N ALA A 155 -2.79 -16.20 -3.04
CA ALA A 155 -3.95 -15.67 -3.77
C ALA A 155 -4.12 -14.15 -3.54
N ASN A 156 -4.49 -13.44 -4.61
CA ASN A 156 -4.67 -11.99 -4.55
C ASN A 156 -5.92 -11.60 -3.73
N GLY A 157 -6.97 -12.40 -3.78
CA GLY A 157 -8.17 -12.17 -2.98
C GLY A 157 -7.88 -12.13 -1.46
N GLU A 158 -7.00 -12.99 -0.98
CA GLU A 158 -6.60 -13.02 0.44
C GLU A 158 -5.93 -11.71 0.88
N ASP A 159 -5.12 -11.11 0.02
CA ASP A 159 -4.45 -9.84 0.28
C ASP A 159 -5.44 -8.68 0.39
N VAL A 160 -6.43 -8.66 -0.51
CA VAL A 160 -7.52 -7.68 -0.49
C VAL A 160 -8.34 -7.81 0.79
N LEU A 161 -8.76 -9.03 1.14
CA LEU A 161 -9.56 -9.30 2.34
C LEU A 161 -8.80 -8.98 3.63
N ALA A 162 -7.50 -9.34 3.71
CA ALA A 162 -6.65 -9.00 4.84
C ALA A 162 -6.50 -7.49 5.01
N THR A 163 -6.37 -6.76 3.91
CA THR A 163 -6.29 -5.30 3.94
C THR A 163 -7.60 -4.66 4.37
N VAL A 164 -8.75 -5.14 3.87
CA VAL A 164 -10.08 -4.65 4.31
C VAL A 164 -10.26 -4.85 5.81
N LYS A 165 -9.99 -6.06 6.31
CA LYS A 165 -10.06 -6.37 7.75
C LYS A 165 -9.16 -5.45 8.58
N ALA A 166 -7.95 -5.16 8.09
CA ALA A 166 -7.02 -4.27 8.79
C ALA A 166 -7.52 -2.82 8.81
N ILE A 167 -8.09 -2.34 7.72
CA ILE A 167 -8.68 -1.00 7.62
C ILE A 167 -9.87 -0.86 8.58
N GLU A 168 -10.73 -1.87 8.65
CA GLU A 168 -11.88 -1.90 9.57
C GLU A 168 -11.43 -1.90 11.04
N ALA A 169 -10.38 -2.65 11.38
CA ALA A 169 -9.82 -2.66 12.73
C ALA A 169 -9.29 -1.28 13.17
N GLU A 170 -8.87 -0.44 12.21
CA GLU A 170 -8.48 0.96 12.45
C GLU A 170 -9.68 1.92 12.49
N GLY A 171 -10.90 1.45 12.33
CA GLY A 171 -12.08 2.30 12.23
C GLY A 171 -12.18 3.08 10.91
N PHE A 172 -11.52 2.61 9.85
CA PHE A 172 -11.60 3.22 8.51
C PHE A 172 -12.58 2.46 7.63
N ARG A 173 -13.00 3.13 6.57
CA ARG A 173 -13.74 2.51 5.49
C ARG A 173 -13.25 3.04 4.15
N ASP A 174 -13.02 2.13 3.22
CA ASP A 174 -12.72 2.42 1.82
C ASP A 174 -13.85 1.80 0.98
N ALA A 175 -14.70 2.65 0.42
CA ALA A 175 -15.95 2.20 -0.21
C ALA A 175 -15.70 1.20 -1.35
N GLN A 176 -14.70 1.47 -2.21
CA GLN A 176 -14.42 0.63 -3.36
C GLN A 176 -13.83 -0.72 -2.95
N LEU A 177 -12.89 -0.70 -2.01
CA LEU A 177 -12.24 -1.91 -1.53
C LEU A 177 -13.22 -2.81 -0.75
N HIS A 178 -14.11 -2.21 0.05
CA HIS A 178 -15.15 -2.96 0.77
C HIS A 178 -16.18 -3.56 -0.19
N GLN A 179 -16.57 -2.83 -1.24
CA GLN A 179 -17.47 -3.36 -2.26
C GLN A 179 -16.84 -4.55 -2.99
N LEU A 180 -15.56 -4.46 -3.34
CA LEU A 180 -14.82 -5.57 -3.95
C LEU A 180 -14.73 -6.78 -3.01
N ALA A 181 -14.50 -6.56 -1.72
CA ALA A 181 -14.46 -7.62 -0.72
C ALA A 181 -15.80 -8.36 -0.61
N LEU A 182 -16.92 -7.64 -0.63
CA LEU A 182 -18.25 -8.27 -0.65
C LEU A 182 -18.41 -9.16 -1.88
N MET A 183 -18.04 -8.68 -3.07
CA MET A 183 -18.13 -9.47 -4.30
C MET A 183 -17.23 -10.71 -4.29
N LEU A 184 -16.08 -10.65 -3.62
CA LEU A 184 -15.18 -11.81 -3.42
C LEU A 184 -15.80 -12.86 -2.47
N HIS A 185 -16.66 -12.45 -1.54
CA HIS A 185 -17.35 -13.36 -0.62
C HIS A 185 -18.59 -14.00 -1.22
N ASP A 186 -19.32 -13.29 -2.11
CA ASP A 186 -20.60 -13.73 -2.67
C ASP A 186 -20.45 -14.78 -3.78
N GLU A 187 -19.25 -14.99 -4.31
CA GLU A 187 -19.03 -16.06 -5.28
C GLU A 187 -18.94 -17.42 -4.59
N PRO A 188 -19.74 -18.42 -5.02
CA PRO A 188 -19.59 -19.78 -4.52
C PRO A 188 -18.18 -20.27 -4.84
N ARG A 189 -17.46 -20.74 -3.81
CA ARG A 189 -16.18 -21.43 -3.99
C ARG A 189 -16.44 -22.64 -4.90
N LEU A 190 -16.12 -22.51 -6.17
CA LEU A 190 -16.05 -23.65 -7.08
C LEU A 190 -14.95 -24.55 -6.52
N HIS A 191 -15.35 -25.52 -5.73
CA HIS A 191 -14.48 -26.59 -5.29
C HIS A 191 -13.96 -27.33 -6.52
N ARG A 192 -12.65 -27.24 -6.73
CA ARG A 192 -11.92 -28.21 -7.56
C ARG A 192 -11.48 -29.37 -6.68
#